data_0e758ad816876ffc4e9efcf6140d1faa
#
_entry.id   0e758ad816876ffc4e9efcf6140d1faa
#
_cell.length_a   1.000
_cell.length_b   1.000
_cell.length_c   1.000
_cell.angle_alpha   90.00
_cell.angle_beta   90.00
_cell.angle_gamma   90.00
#
_symmetry.space_group_name_H-M   'P 1'
#
loop_
_entity.id
_entity.type
_entity.pdbx_description
1 polymer ?
#
loop_
_entity_poly.entity_id
_entity_poly.type
_entity_poly.pdbx_seq_one_letter_code
_entity_poly.pdbx_strand_id
1 'polypeptide(L)'
;FNEDGTLQDTHGDYLPAMRQLAAEQGVPLIDMAEKTKALYEALGPERSKSLFVIGERGEFVTHPDGVVDNTHFQDIGAIKIAGLVAEGIRELNLWPLTMFLR
;
A
#
# COMPACT_ATOMS: atom_id res chain seq x y z
N PHE A 1 -4.19 -3.24 12.78
CA PHE A 1 -5.00 -4.46 12.62
C PHE A 1 -6.03 -4.59 13.73
N ASN A 2 -7.21 -5.12 13.41
CA ASN A 2 -8.20 -5.57 14.36
C ASN A 2 -7.80 -6.93 14.96
N GLU A 3 -8.47 -7.35 16.04
CA GLU A 3 -8.21 -8.63 16.69
C GLU A 3 -8.45 -9.84 15.77
N ASP A 4 -9.37 -9.71 14.81
CA ASP A 4 -9.68 -10.75 13.82
C ASP A 4 -8.69 -10.82 12.63
N GLY A 5 -7.66 -9.98 12.62
CA GLY A 5 -6.65 -9.92 11.57
C GLY A 5 -7.02 -9.05 10.36
N THR A 6 -8.17 -8.39 10.39
CA THR A 6 -8.52 -7.41 9.36
C THR A 6 -7.86 -6.06 9.62
N LEU A 7 -7.64 -5.29 8.56
CA LEU A 7 -7.06 -3.96 8.67
C LEU A 7 -8.11 -2.97 9.16
N GLN A 8 -7.71 -2.09 10.09
CA GLN A 8 -8.57 -0.99 10.54
C GLN A 8 -8.76 0.02 9.42
N ASP A 9 -10.00 0.50 9.26
CA ASP A 9 -10.28 1.64 8.39
C ASP A 9 -9.92 2.94 9.12
N THR A 10 -8.80 3.54 8.74
CA THR A 10 -8.32 4.80 9.30
C THR A 10 -8.59 6.00 8.40
N HIS A 11 -9.12 5.78 7.19
CA HIS A 11 -9.38 6.82 6.19
C HIS A 11 -10.86 7.21 6.08
N GLY A 12 -11.77 6.41 6.63
CA GLY A 12 -13.19 6.73 6.70
C GLY A 12 -13.79 7.10 5.35
N ASP A 13 -14.45 8.24 5.31
CA ASP A 13 -15.20 8.71 4.14
C ASP A 13 -14.33 9.15 2.96
N TYR A 14 -13.02 9.31 3.14
CA TYR A 14 -12.12 9.70 2.06
C TYR A 14 -12.04 8.65 0.95
N LEU A 15 -12.06 7.37 1.29
CA LEU A 15 -11.99 6.29 0.29
C LEU A 15 -13.24 6.23 -0.60
N PRO A 16 -14.47 6.21 -0.03
CA PRO A 16 -15.69 6.29 -0.86
C PRO A 16 -15.74 7.57 -1.69
N ALA A 17 -15.33 8.71 -1.13
CA ALA A 17 -15.33 9.98 -1.85
C ALA A 17 -14.40 9.97 -3.07
N MET A 18 -13.20 9.41 -2.96
CA MET A 18 -12.27 9.26 -4.08
C MET A 18 -12.83 8.35 -5.18
N ARG A 19 -13.43 7.23 -4.80
CA ARG A 19 -14.05 6.28 -5.74
C ARG A 19 -15.21 6.92 -6.49
N GLN A 20 -16.07 7.64 -5.77
CA GLN A 20 -17.19 8.36 -6.35
C GLN A 20 -16.72 9.45 -7.30
N LEU A 21 -15.74 10.27 -6.91
CA LEU A 21 -15.19 11.32 -7.76
C LEU A 21 -14.61 10.76 -9.05
N ALA A 22 -13.84 9.68 -8.98
CA ALA A 22 -13.27 9.03 -10.15
C ALA A 22 -14.36 8.55 -11.11
N ALA A 23 -15.43 7.95 -10.59
CA ALA A 23 -16.58 7.50 -11.38
C ALA A 23 -17.32 8.68 -12.02
N GLU A 24 -17.60 9.76 -11.27
CA GLU A 24 -18.31 10.96 -11.76
C GLU A 24 -17.52 11.69 -12.85
N GLN A 25 -16.20 11.74 -12.72
CA GLN A 25 -15.33 12.43 -13.65
C GLN A 25 -14.84 11.53 -14.80
N GLY A 26 -15.18 10.25 -14.80
CA GLY A 26 -14.71 9.30 -15.81
C GLY A 26 -13.19 9.10 -15.81
N VAL A 27 -12.54 9.26 -14.65
CA VAL A 27 -11.10 9.11 -14.51
C VAL A 27 -10.78 7.67 -14.07
N PRO A 28 -9.82 6.99 -14.74
CA PRO A 28 -9.36 5.68 -14.29
C PRO A 28 -8.83 5.73 -12.86
N LEU A 29 -9.20 4.76 -12.03
CA LEU A 29 -8.77 4.65 -10.64
C LEU A 29 -8.07 3.33 -10.41
N ILE A 30 -6.85 3.39 -9.92
CA ILE A 30 -6.18 2.24 -9.31
C ILE A 30 -6.49 2.30 -7.82
N ASP A 31 -7.33 1.40 -7.33
CA ASP A 31 -7.74 1.39 -5.93
C ASP A 31 -6.65 0.79 -5.03
N MET A 32 -5.67 1.63 -4.71
CA MET A 32 -4.53 1.21 -3.88
C MET A 32 -4.94 0.89 -2.44
N ALA A 33 -5.98 1.52 -1.91
CA ALA A 33 -6.49 1.21 -0.58
C ALA A 33 -6.97 -0.26 -0.51
N GLU A 34 -7.72 -0.71 -1.50
CA GLU A 34 -8.17 -2.10 -1.63
C GLU A 34 -6.98 -3.06 -1.80
N LYS A 35 -6.07 -2.75 -2.72
CA LYS A 35 -4.90 -3.59 -3.02
C LYS A 35 -3.95 -3.72 -1.84
N THR A 36 -3.65 -2.62 -1.16
CA THR A 36 -2.75 -2.64 0.00
C THR A 36 -3.42 -3.30 1.20
N LYS A 37 -4.72 -3.11 1.40
CA LYS A 37 -5.49 -3.82 2.42
C LYS A 37 -5.37 -5.32 2.24
N ALA A 38 -5.60 -5.82 1.03
CA ALA A 38 -5.48 -7.25 0.72
C ALA A 38 -4.05 -7.77 0.98
N LEU A 39 -3.02 -7.01 0.58
CA LEU A 39 -1.63 -7.38 0.83
C LEU A 39 -1.32 -7.46 2.34
N TYR A 40 -1.71 -6.45 3.10
CA TYR A 40 -1.40 -6.40 4.53
C TYR A 40 -2.15 -7.49 5.31
N GLU A 41 -3.41 -7.73 4.99
CA GLU A 41 -4.20 -8.79 5.61
C GLU A 41 -3.64 -10.18 5.28
N ALA A 42 -3.19 -10.41 4.05
CA ALA A 42 -2.53 -11.66 3.65
C ALA A 42 -1.20 -11.90 4.39
N LEU A 43 -0.44 -10.84 4.65
CA LEU A 43 0.80 -10.92 5.42
C LEU A 43 0.57 -11.06 6.92
N GLY A 44 -0.47 -10.43 7.42
CA GLY A 44 -0.77 -10.34 8.85
C GLY A 44 0.04 -9.28 9.59
N PRO A 45 -0.28 -9.03 10.88
CA PRO A 45 0.27 -7.90 11.62
C PRO A 45 1.80 -7.99 11.82
N GLU A 46 2.36 -9.17 11.97
CA GLU A 46 3.81 -9.30 12.18
C GLU A 46 4.61 -9.17 10.87
N ARG A 47 4.20 -9.90 9.83
CA ARG A 47 4.94 -9.92 8.56
C ARG A 47 4.81 -8.60 7.79
N SER A 48 3.69 -7.89 7.92
CA SER A 48 3.50 -6.59 7.28
C SER A 48 4.46 -5.51 7.79
N LYS A 49 4.96 -5.64 9.01
CA LYS A 49 5.97 -4.72 9.58
C LYS A 49 7.22 -4.60 8.72
N SER A 50 7.61 -5.68 8.02
CA SER A 50 8.79 -5.67 7.15
C SER A 50 8.66 -4.78 5.91
N LEU A 51 7.46 -4.31 5.60
CA LEU A 51 7.23 -3.39 4.49
C LEU A 51 7.50 -1.93 4.87
N PHE A 52 7.49 -1.62 6.16
CA PHE A 52 7.56 -0.27 6.71
C PHE A 52 8.91 -0.02 7.43
N VAL A 53 9.17 1.24 7.75
CA VAL A 53 10.36 1.62 8.54
C VAL A 53 10.06 1.32 10.01
N ILE A 54 10.02 0.04 10.32
CA ILE A 54 9.83 -0.49 11.69
C ILE A 54 11.01 -1.40 12.00
N GLY A 55 11.78 -1.04 13.00
CA GLY A 55 12.95 -1.81 13.39
C GLY A 55 13.36 -1.56 14.82
N GLU A 56 14.07 -2.52 15.39
CA GLU A 56 14.61 -2.45 16.73
C GLU A 56 15.91 -1.63 16.75
N ARG A 57 16.40 -1.40 17.94
CA ARG A 57 17.67 -0.70 18.15
C ARG A 57 18.80 -1.38 17.37
N GLY A 58 19.51 -0.57 16.56
CA GLY A 58 20.64 -1.03 15.76
C GLY A 58 20.31 -1.58 14.38
N GLU A 59 19.02 -1.72 14.02
CA GLU A 59 18.62 -2.20 12.69
C GLU A 59 18.81 -1.13 11.58
N PHE A 60 18.50 0.13 11.90
CA PHE A 60 18.65 1.24 10.95
C PHE A 60 19.72 2.23 11.42
N VAL A 61 20.65 2.55 10.54
CA VAL A 61 21.70 3.54 10.81
C VAL A 61 21.12 4.92 11.14
N THR A 62 20.03 5.28 10.44
CA THR A 62 19.34 6.57 10.63
C THR A 62 18.48 6.61 11.91
N HIS A 63 18.21 5.46 12.51
CA HIS A 63 17.39 5.33 13.72
C HIS A 63 18.07 4.38 14.71
N PRO A 64 19.20 4.81 15.34
CA PRO A 64 20.00 3.91 16.17
C PRO A 64 19.28 3.35 17.38
N ASP A 65 18.25 4.03 17.88
CA ASP A 65 17.45 3.61 19.04
C ASP A 65 16.17 2.83 18.65
N GLY A 66 16.02 2.50 17.35
CA GLY A 66 14.83 1.87 16.82
C GLY A 66 13.80 2.87 16.32
N VAL A 67 12.81 2.38 15.60
CA VAL A 67 11.75 3.22 15.00
C VAL A 67 10.49 2.39 14.78
N VAL A 68 9.35 3.04 14.94
CA VAL A 68 8.05 2.49 14.55
C VAL A 68 7.37 3.52 13.66
N ASP A 69 7.59 3.40 12.35
CA ASP A 69 6.97 4.24 11.34
C ASP A 69 6.14 3.36 10.41
N ASN A 70 4.84 3.42 10.54
CA ASN A 70 3.89 2.66 9.73
C ASN A 70 3.40 3.43 8.49
N THR A 71 4.07 4.52 8.14
CA THR A 71 3.71 5.40 7.02
C THR A 71 4.71 5.30 5.87
N HIS A 72 6.00 5.26 6.19
CA HIS A 72 7.07 5.20 5.20
C HIS A 72 7.51 3.75 4.95
N PHE A 73 7.67 3.41 3.68
CA PHE A 73 8.10 2.07 3.28
C PHE A 73 9.61 1.90 3.38
N GLN A 74 10.03 0.68 3.73
CA GLN A 74 11.37 0.21 3.39
C GLN A 74 11.44 -0.09 1.89
N ASP A 75 12.62 -0.36 1.36
CA ASP A 75 12.85 -0.69 -0.04
C ASP A 75 11.99 -1.89 -0.50
N ILE A 76 11.93 -2.96 0.27
CA ILE A 76 11.09 -4.13 -0.06
C ILE A 76 9.61 -3.77 -0.08
N GLY A 77 9.16 -2.91 0.83
CA GLY A 77 7.79 -2.40 0.85
C GLY A 77 7.50 -1.58 -0.39
N ALA A 78 8.40 -0.65 -0.72
CA ALA A 78 8.25 0.20 -1.90
C ALA A 78 8.16 -0.63 -3.19
N ILE A 79 8.99 -1.66 -3.34
CA ILE A 79 8.97 -2.59 -4.48
C ILE A 79 7.61 -3.32 -4.56
N LYS A 80 7.11 -3.81 -3.45
CA LYS A 80 5.81 -4.49 -3.40
C LYS A 80 4.65 -3.56 -3.78
N ILE A 81 4.65 -2.35 -3.24
CA ILE A 81 3.61 -1.35 -3.56
C ILE A 81 3.69 -0.92 -5.03
N ALA A 82 4.90 -0.71 -5.56
CA ALA A 82 5.08 -0.43 -7.00
C ALA A 82 4.53 -1.57 -7.88
N GLY A 83 4.71 -2.82 -7.44
CA GLY A 83 4.13 -3.99 -8.11
C GLY A 83 2.61 -3.94 -8.17
N LEU A 84 1.94 -3.51 -7.09
CA LEU A 84 0.48 -3.35 -7.05
C LEU A 84 0.02 -2.23 -8.00
N VAL A 85 0.76 -1.15 -8.12
CA VAL A 85 0.47 -0.07 -9.10
C VAL A 85 0.59 -0.62 -10.52
N ALA A 86 1.66 -1.34 -10.82
CA ALA A 86 1.86 -1.96 -12.14
C ALA A 86 0.73 -2.95 -12.49
N GLU A 87 0.30 -3.74 -11.52
CA GLU A 87 -0.87 -4.63 -11.65
C GLU A 87 -2.13 -3.84 -11.99
N GLY A 88 -2.40 -2.74 -11.27
CA GLY A 88 -3.53 -1.86 -11.54
C GLY A 88 -3.50 -1.25 -12.95
N ILE A 89 -2.32 -0.84 -13.42
CA ILE A 89 -2.15 -0.34 -14.79
C ILE A 89 -2.53 -1.42 -15.82
N ARG A 90 -2.13 -2.68 -15.59
CA ARG A 90 -2.48 -3.79 -16.48
C ARG A 90 -3.96 -4.12 -16.44
N GLU A 91 -4.55 -4.21 -15.25
CA GLU A 91 -5.96 -4.52 -15.05
C GLU A 91 -6.87 -3.50 -15.74
N LEU A 92 -6.53 -2.22 -15.65
CA LEU A 92 -7.27 -1.13 -16.28
C LEU A 92 -6.88 -0.89 -17.75
N ASN A 93 -5.88 -1.61 -18.25
CA ASN A 93 -5.33 -1.46 -19.59
C ASN A 93 -5.02 0.00 -19.96
N LEU A 94 -4.27 0.66 -19.10
CA LEU A 94 -3.93 2.08 -19.26
C LEU A 94 -2.84 2.26 -20.32
N TRP A 95 -3.25 2.27 -21.58
CA TRP A 95 -2.36 2.54 -22.70
C TRP A 95 -2.03 4.04 -22.78
N PRO A 96 -0.78 4.46 -23.03
CA PRO A 96 0.39 3.67 -23.42
C PRO A 96 1.24 3.15 -22.22
N LEU A 97 0.85 3.36 -20.97
CA LEU A 97 1.64 2.98 -19.81
C LEU A 97 1.95 1.48 -19.78
N THR A 98 1.00 0.65 -20.24
CA THR A 98 1.19 -0.81 -20.32
C THR A 98 2.39 -1.23 -21.17
N MET A 99 2.80 -0.40 -22.14
CA MET A 99 3.97 -0.68 -22.99
C MET A 99 5.30 -0.64 -22.23
N PHE A 100 5.35 0.06 -21.11
CA PHE A 100 6.57 0.27 -20.32
C PHE A 100 6.68 -0.68 -19.13
N LEU A 101 5.69 -1.52 -18.91
CA LEU A 101 5.71 -2.53 -17.85
C LEU A 101 6.40 -3.80 -18.34
N ARG A 102 7.24 -4.31 -17.45
CA ARG A 102 7.99 -5.57 -17.69
C ARG A 102 7.32 -6.77 -17.04
#